data_4b9873336db1e2e57b6517ceebb46cc1
#
_entry.id   4b9873336db1e2e57b6517ceebb46cc1
#
_cell.length_a   1.000
_cell.length_b   1.000
_cell.length_c   1.000
_cell.angle_alpha   90.00
_cell.angle_beta   90.00
_cell.angle_gamma   90.00
#
_symmetry.space_group_name_H-M   'P 1'
#
loop_
_entity.id
_entity.type
_entity.pdbx_description
1 polymer ?
#
loop_
_entity_poly.entity_id
_entity_poly.type
_entity_poly.pdbx_seq_one_letter_code
_entity_poly.pdbx_strand_id
1 'polypeptide(L)'
;VLSLFKNKHVGPGWREHKSFKIITNGPPFDYLYKHVSKFIIEKEKYNGCLIKKQNLNATYNFSEYNPIILDDVIEEDAISIFKDYYREAIKNNYFTLGDNQSNRYKSNNEAFSRFLHYEILPLIEKIVYKKLKPTYSYLSAYTKNADLPAHTDRPDCEYTVSFIVDKPEGKSWPIYFHKEKQPIKGKGRY
;
A
#
# COMPACT_ATOMS: atom_id res chain seq x y z
N VAL A 1 10.29 -1.85 -1.39
CA VAL A 1 10.01 -2.83 -0.31
C VAL A 1 8.51 -3.02 -0.21
N LEU A 2 8.07 -4.26 -0.20
CA LEU A 2 6.70 -4.65 0.04
C LEU A 2 6.67 -5.52 1.29
N SER A 3 5.87 -5.15 2.27
CA SER A 3 5.65 -5.92 3.48
C SER A 3 4.23 -6.47 3.47
N LEU A 4 4.10 -7.78 3.65
CA LEU A 4 2.84 -8.48 3.73
C LEU A 4 2.67 -9.07 5.12
N PHE A 5 1.55 -8.83 5.75
CA PHE A 5 1.22 -9.36 7.06
C PHE A 5 -0.24 -9.81 7.16
N LYS A 6 -0.49 -10.77 8.03
CA LYS A 6 -1.82 -11.27 8.32
C LYS A 6 -2.39 -10.59 9.55
N ASN A 7 -3.60 -10.07 9.44
CA ASN A 7 -4.30 -9.47 10.57
C ASN A 7 -4.91 -10.54 11.51
N LYS A 8 -4.75 -10.34 12.79
CA LYS A 8 -5.14 -11.29 13.85
C LYS A 8 -6.65 -11.39 14.09
N HIS A 9 -7.41 -10.38 13.69
CA HIS A 9 -8.83 -10.23 14.04
C HIS A 9 -9.75 -10.27 12.82
N VAL A 10 -9.73 -11.42 12.12
CA VAL A 10 -10.75 -11.67 11.10
C VAL A 10 -11.97 -12.25 11.79
N GLY A 11 -12.97 -11.40 12.05
CA GLY A 11 -14.28 -11.87 12.49
C GLY A 11 -15.01 -12.60 11.36
N PRO A 12 -15.87 -13.60 11.67
CA PRO A 12 -16.73 -14.22 10.68
C PRO A 12 -17.81 -13.24 10.26
N GLY A 13 -17.62 -12.54 9.15
CA GLY A 13 -18.64 -11.62 8.67
C GLY A 13 -18.13 -10.72 7.56
N TRP A 14 -18.16 -11.25 6.35
CA TRP A 14 -18.09 -10.42 5.15
C TRP A 14 -19.33 -9.53 5.09
N ARG A 15 -19.24 -8.31 5.59
CA ARG A 15 -20.22 -7.28 5.26
C ARG A 15 -19.84 -6.77 3.87
N GLU A 16 -20.69 -7.05 2.89
CA GLU A 16 -20.61 -6.36 1.61
C GLU A 16 -20.62 -4.85 1.87
N HIS A 17 -19.49 -4.22 1.69
CA HIS A 17 -19.42 -2.76 1.68
C HIS A 17 -20.19 -2.28 0.44
N LYS A 18 -21.44 -1.92 0.62
CA LYS A 18 -22.33 -1.37 -0.42
C LYS A 18 -21.93 0.02 -0.91
N SER A 19 -20.83 0.57 -0.48
CA SER A 19 -20.43 1.91 -0.91
C SER A 19 -19.07 1.93 -1.58
N PHE A 20 -19.02 1.51 -2.83
CA PHE A 20 -18.09 2.11 -3.76
C PHE A 20 -18.52 3.56 -4.05
N LYS A 21 -18.47 4.44 -3.06
CA LYS A 21 -18.37 5.85 -3.36
C LYS A 21 -17.00 6.01 -4.00
N ILE A 22 -16.98 6.25 -5.30
CA ILE A 22 -15.85 6.90 -5.95
C ILE A 22 -15.75 8.25 -5.26
N ILE A 23 -14.89 8.32 -4.27
CA ILE A 23 -14.61 9.59 -3.60
C ILE A 23 -13.74 10.34 -4.58
N THR A 24 -14.32 11.33 -5.20
CA THR A 24 -13.71 12.22 -6.20
C THR A 24 -12.67 13.17 -5.61
N ASN A 25 -12.10 12.88 -4.46
CA ASN A 25 -11.01 13.63 -3.85
C ASN A 25 -9.67 13.06 -4.30
N GLY A 26 -9.38 13.18 -5.56
CA GLY A 26 -8.13 12.76 -6.16
C GLY A 26 -7.73 13.70 -7.29
N PRO A 27 -6.58 13.44 -7.92
CA PRO A 27 -6.14 14.23 -9.07
C PRO A 27 -7.19 14.29 -10.18
N PRO A 28 -7.24 15.40 -10.93
CA PRO A 28 -8.08 15.53 -12.12
C PRO A 28 -7.80 14.40 -13.12
N PHE A 29 -8.80 14.03 -13.90
CA PHE A 29 -8.70 12.93 -14.85
C PHE A 29 -7.52 13.08 -15.82
N ASP A 30 -7.30 14.28 -16.37
CA ASP A 30 -6.21 14.54 -17.32
C ASP A 30 -4.84 14.32 -16.69
N TYR A 31 -4.69 14.72 -15.43
CA TYR A 31 -3.48 14.47 -14.68
C TYR A 31 -3.24 12.96 -14.46
N LEU A 32 -4.26 12.26 -14.00
CA LEU A 32 -4.23 10.81 -13.81
C LEU A 32 -3.90 10.11 -15.14
N TYR A 33 -4.58 10.48 -16.23
CA TYR A 33 -4.40 9.90 -17.56
C TYR A 33 -2.97 10.06 -18.08
N LYS A 34 -2.36 11.22 -17.91
CA LYS A 34 -0.96 11.50 -18.27
C LYS A 34 0.01 10.47 -17.65
N HIS A 35 -0.18 10.14 -16.38
CA HIS A 35 0.71 9.21 -15.67
C HIS A 35 0.36 7.75 -15.95
N VAL A 36 -0.93 7.40 -16.03
CA VAL A 36 -1.38 6.06 -16.40
C VAL A 36 -0.93 5.69 -17.80
N SER A 37 -0.95 6.62 -18.75
CA SER A 37 -0.45 6.38 -20.11
C SER A 37 1.03 6.01 -20.12
N LYS A 38 1.86 6.73 -19.34
CA LYS A 38 3.27 6.38 -19.18
C LYS A 38 3.44 4.99 -18.58
N PHE A 39 2.63 4.68 -17.57
CA PHE A 39 2.68 3.39 -16.91
C PHE A 39 2.27 2.23 -17.84
N ILE A 40 1.28 2.43 -18.69
CA ILE A 40 0.88 1.43 -19.70
C ILE A 40 2.01 1.18 -20.69
N ILE A 41 2.67 2.24 -21.17
CA ILE A 41 3.83 2.13 -22.08
C ILE A 41 4.96 1.34 -21.41
N GLU A 42 5.29 1.64 -20.16
CA GLU A 42 6.29 0.88 -19.43
C GLU A 42 5.88 -0.59 -19.26
N LYS A 43 4.59 -0.84 -18.95
CA LYS A 43 4.07 -2.20 -18.83
C LYS A 43 4.25 -3.04 -20.10
N GLU A 44 4.12 -2.43 -21.28
CA GLU A 44 4.33 -3.10 -22.56
C GLU A 44 5.79 -3.58 -22.74
N LYS A 45 6.78 -2.82 -22.26
CA LYS A 45 8.20 -3.22 -22.30
C LYS A 45 8.46 -4.52 -21.54
N TYR A 46 7.65 -4.83 -20.54
CA TYR A 46 7.77 -6.02 -19.69
C TYR A 46 6.69 -7.07 -19.97
N ASN A 47 6.25 -7.17 -21.22
CA ASN A 47 5.26 -8.16 -21.66
C ASN A 47 3.94 -8.09 -20.85
N GLY A 48 3.53 -6.89 -20.51
CA GLY A 48 2.29 -6.65 -19.78
C GLY A 48 2.34 -6.90 -18.27
N CYS A 49 3.53 -7.19 -17.71
CA CYS A 49 3.69 -7.45 -16.29
C CYS A 49 4.83 -6.63 -15.69
N LEU A 50 4.52 -5.70 -14.79
CA LEU A 50 5.51 -4.90 -14.06
C LEU A 50 5.94 -5.53 -12.74
N ILE A 51 5.30 -6.61 -12.34
CA ILE A 51 5.67 -7.37 -11.15
C ILE A 51 6.81 -8.31 -11.52
N LYS A 52 7.97 -8.09 -10.95
CA LYS A 52 9.15 -8.94 -11.16
C LYS A 52 8.88 -10.35 -10.65
N LYS A 53 9.39 -11.32 -11.38
CA LYS A 53 9.30 -12.72 -10.98
C LYS A 53 10.05 -12.92 -9.66
N GLN A 54 9.31 -13.19 -8.61
CA GLN A 54 9.87 -13.50 -7.30
C GLN A 54 10.27 -14.98 -7.21
N ASN A 55 11.44 -15.24 -6.65
CA ASN A 55 11.84 -16.61 -6.34
C ASN A 55 11.15 -17.04 -5.02
N LEU A 56 9.97 -17.61 -5.16
CA LEU A 56 9.13 -18.05 -4.04
C LEU A 56 9.43 -19.49 -3.60
N ASN A 57 10.67 -19.98 -3.79
CA ASN A 57 11.06 -21.34 -3.43
C ASN A 57 11.09 -21.61 -1.93
N ALA A 58 11.02 -20.57 -1.10
CA ALA A 58 10.86 -20.69 0.34
C ALA A 58 9.36 -20.85 0.66
N THR A 59 9.01 -21.87 1.43
CA THR A 59 7.70 -21.93 2.07
C THR A 59 7.63 -20.78 3.07
N TYR A 60 6.93 -19.73 2.71
CA TYR A 60 6.72 -18.61 3.61
C TYR A 60 5.82 -19.09 4.75
N ASN A 61 6.43 -19.34 5.90
CA ASN A 61 5.67 -19.64 7.11
C ASN A 61 5.09 -18.32 7.61
N PHE A 62 3.84 -18.03 7.24
CA PHE A 62 3.07 -16.99 7.87
C PHE A 62 2.84 -17.36 9.34
N SER A 63 3.70 -16.94 10.22
CA SER A 63 3.33 -16.81 11.61
C SER A 63 2.60 -15.49 11.81
N GLU A 64 1.68 -15.42 12.73
CA GLU A 64 0.89 -14.22 13.06
C GLU A 64 1.74 -12.97 13.35
N TYR A 65 3.06 -13.13 13.45
CA TYR A 65 3.96 -12.09 13.96
C TYR A 65 5.18 -11.83 13.09
N ASN A 66 5.36 -12.58 12.01
CA ASN A 66 6.48 -12.38 11.10
C ASN A 66 5.96 -11.87 9.75
N PRO A 67 6.11 -10.59 9.46
CA PRO A 67 5.80 -10.08 8.14
C PRO A 67 6.73 -10.73 7.10
N ILE A 68 6.20 -10.98 5.93
CA ILE A 68 7.04 -11.31 4.78
C ILE A 68 7.49 -10.00 4.16
N ILE A 69 8.78 -9.86 3.97
CA ILE A 69 9.40 -8.72 3.32
C ILE A 69 9.88 -9.16 1.95
N LEU A 70 9.45 -8.45 0.93
CA LEU A 70 9.89 -8.65 -0.45
C LEU A 70 10.54 -7.37 -0.94
N ASP A 71 11.74 -7.49 -1.43
CA ASP A 71 12.44 -6.40 -2.10
C ASP A 71 12.30 -6.53 -3.61
N ASP A 72 12.47 -5.42 -4.31
CA ASP A 72 12.55 -5.37 -5.76
C ASP A 72 11.35 -6.04 -6.48
N VAL A 73 10.15 -5.77 -5.99
CA VAL A 73 8.91 -6.43 -6.48
C VAL A 73 8.41 -5.85 -7.79
N ILE A 74 8.68 -4.56 -8.04
CA ILE A 74 8.18 -3.81 -9.19
C ILE A 74 9.38 -3.26 -9.97
N GLU A 75 9.25 -3.20 -11.28
CA GLU A 75 10.27 -2.61 -12.15
C GLU A 75 10.56 -1.15 -11.78
N GLU A 76 11.83 -0.75 -11.82
CA GLU A 76 12.27 0.56 -11.31
C GLU A 76 11.64 1.72 -12.06
N ASP A 77 11.49 1.59 -13.38
CA ASP A 77 10.84 2.60 -14.21
C ASP A 77 9.39 2.83 -13.77
N ALA A 78 8.67 1.77 -13.42
CA ALA A 78 7.32 1.87 -12.92
C ALA A 78 7.27 2.58 -11.55
N ILE A 79 8.20 2.26 -10.64
CA ILE A 79 8.34 2.96 -9.36
C ILE A 79 8.60 4.45 -9.58
N SER A 80 9.44 4.82 -10.54
CA SER A 80 9.70 6.22 -10.87
C SER A 80 8.43 6.96 -11.29
N ILE A 81 7.58 6.34 -12.13
CA ILE A 81 6.30 6.93 -12.52
C ILE A 81 5.37 7.14 -11.30
N PHE A 82 5.31 6.18 -10.38
CA PHE A 82 4.54 6.32 -9.14
C PHE A 82 5.07 7.47 -8.27
N LYS A 83 6.40 7.59 -8.10
CA LYS A 83 7.03 8.67 -7.34
C LYS A 83 6.66 10.03 -7.91
N ASP A 84 6.83 10.21 -9.22
CA ASP A 84 6.54 11.47 -9.90
C ASP A 84 5.06 11.83 -9.77
N TYR A 85 4.18 10.87 -9.98
CA TYR A 85 2.74 11.06 -9.83
C TYR A 85 2.38 11.55 -8.44
N TYR A 86 2.82 10.87 -7.39
CA TYR A 86 2.44 11.24 -6.02
C TYR A 86 3.09 12.52 -5.53
N ARG A 87 4.36 12.77 -5.87
CA ARG A 87 5.04 14.03 -5.54
C ARG A 87 4.35 15.23 -6.17
N GLU A 88 4.03 15.13 -7.46
CA GLU A 88 3.34 16.22 -8.18
C GLU A 88 1.90 16.39 -7.67
N ALA A 89 1.19 15.29 -7.40
CA ALA A 89 -0.17 15.35 -6.85
C ALA A 89 -0.23 15.99 -5.46
N ILE A 90 0.74 15.74 -4.60
CA ILE A 90 0.86 16.39 -3.30
C ILE A 90 1.16 17.88 -3.47
N LYS A 91 2.10 18.24 -4.35
CA LYS A 91 2.47 19.61 -4.65
C LYS A 91 1.27 20.45 -5.16
N ASN A 92 0.39 19.81 -5.92
CA ASN A 92 -0.81 20.45 -6.46
C ASN A 92 -2.04 20.38 -5.52
N ASN A 93 -1.86 19.92 -4.28
CA ASN A 93 -2.91 19.81 -3.28
C ASN A 93 -4.10 18.91 -3.69
N TYR A 94 -3.84 17.87 -4.48
CA TYR A 94 -4.89 16.92 -4.87
C TYR A 94 -5.25 15.92 -3.76
N PHE A 95 -4.47 15.88 -2.68
CA PHE A 95 -4.73 15.01 -1.52
C PHE A 95 -4.99 15.84 -0.27
N THR A 96 -5.84 15.32 0.59
CA THR A 96 -6.15 15.94 1.88
C THR A 96 -5.01 15.72 2.87
N LEU A 97 -4.57 16.79 3.54
CA LEU A 97 -3.61 16.72 4.62
C LEU A 97 -4.31 16.48 5.96
N GLY A 98 -3.77 15.57 6.73
CA GLY A 98 -4.21 15.24 8.06
C GLY A 98 -5.40 14.27 8.12
N ASP A 99 -5.40 13.44 9.14
CA ASP A 99 -6.50 12.60 9.55
C ASP A 99 -6.54 12.49 11.08
N ASN A 100 -7.47 11.68 11.61
CA ASN A 100 -7.60 11.52 13.07
C ASN A 100 -6.43 10.78 13.72
N GLN A 101 -5.53 10.20 12.93
CA GLN A 101 -4.42 9.38 13.41
C GLN A 101 -3.06 10.06 13.23
N SER A 102 -2.86 10.78 12.10
CA SER A 102 -1.53 11.26 11.74
C SER A 102 -1.56 12.48 10.84
N ASN A 103 -0.46 13.25 10.88
CA ASN A 103 -0.23 14.36 9.96
C ASN A 103 0.39 13.83 8.66
N ARG A 104 -0.45 13.33 7.77
CA ARG A 104 -0.09 12.75 6.47
C ARG A 104 -1.07 13.17 5.39
N TYR A 105 -0.61 13.27 4.15
CA TYR A 105 -1.52 13.32 3.02
C TYR A 105 -2.16 11.96 2.83
N LYS A 106 -3.43 11.92 2.55
CA LYS A 106 -4.19 10.67 2.47
C LYS A 106 -5.17 10.63 1.31
N SER A 107 -5.43 9.43 0.84
CA SER A 107 -6.57 9.13 -0.02
C SER A 107 -6.97 7.67 0.11
N ASN A 108 -8.29 7.41 0.11
CA ASN A 108 -8.85 6.07 0.06
C ASN A 108 -9.16 5.69 -1.38
N ASN A 109 -8.76 4.49 -1.80
CA ASN A 109 -9.04 3.96 -3.13
C ASN A 109 -8.69 4.95 -4.26
N GLU A 110 -7.59 5.67 -4.08
CA GLU A 110 -7.06 6.51 -5.13
C GLU A 110 -6.76 5.64 -6.37
N ALA A 111 -7.03 6.16 -7.56
CA ALA A 111 -7.10 5.35 -8.77
C ALA A 111 -5.81 4.59 -9.08
N PHE A 112 -4.65 5.24 -8.92
CA PHE A 112 -3.36 4.63 -9.22
C PHE A 112 -2.96 3.60 -8.15
N SER A 113 -3.19 3.89 -6.86
CA SER A 113 -2.96 2.92 -5.78
C SER A 113 -3.88 1.70 -5.91
N ARG A 114 -5.10 1.91 -6.37
CA ARG A 114 -6.05 0.85 -6.64
C ARG A 114 -5.62 -0.03 -7.81
N PHE A 115 -5.12 0.58 -8.87
CA PHE A 115 -4.54 -0.16 -9.98
C PHE A 115 -3.38 -1.05 -9.51
N LEU A 116 -2.42 -0.50 -8.77
CA LEU A 116 -1.33 -1.28 -8.18
C LEU A 116 -1.82 -2.41 -7.29
N HIS A 117 -2.85 -2.18 -6.50
CA HIS A 117 -3.47 -3.20 -5.65
C HIS A 117 -3.93 -4.44 -6.44
N TYR A 118 -4.52 -4.23 -7.62
CA TYR A 118 -4.91 -5.34 -8.50
C TYR A 118 -3.71 -6.00 -9.18
N GLU A 119 -2.69 -5.24 -9.55
CA GLU A 119 -1.49 -5.79 -10.20
C GLU A 119 -0.69 -6.71 -9.26
N ILE A 120 -0.62 -6.40 -7.96
CA ILE A 120 0.10 -7.24 -7.00
C ILE A 120 -0.73 -8.41 -6.47
N LEU A 121 -2.03 -8.43 -6.66
CA LEU A 121 -2.92 -9.46 -6.13
C LEU A 121 -2.49 -10.89 -6.49
N PRO A 122 -2.14 -11.22 -7.75
CA PRO A 122 -1.71 -12.57 -8.10
C PRO A 122 -0.43 -13.02 -7.35
N LEU A 123 0.49 -12.08 -7.08
CA LEU A 123 1.68 -12.37 -6.29
C LEU A 123 1.30 -12.71 -4.85
N ILE A 124 0.41 -11.93 -4.24
CA ILE A 124 -0.01 -12.16 -2.86
C ILE A 124 -0.78 -13.49 -2.73
N GLU A 125 -1.70 -13.78 -3.65
CA GLU A 125 -2.41 -15.06 -3.69
C GLU A 125 -1.44 -16.26 -3.75
N LYS A 126 -0.38 -16.13 -4.56
CA LYS A 126 0.65 -17.16 -4.67
C LYS A 126 1.43 -17.34 -3.38
N ILE A 127 1.72 -16.28 -2.65
CA ILE A 127 2.45 -16.33 -1.38
C ILE A 127 1.60 -16.95 -0.27
N VAL A 128 0.31 -16.59 -0.21
CA VAL A 128 -0.58 -17.06 0.87
C VAL A 128 -1.29 -18.38 0.55
N TYR A 129 -1.11 -18.90 -0.66
CA TYR A 129 -1.77 -20.13 -1.17
C TYR A 129 -3.30 -20.08 -1.07
N LYS A 130 -3.88 -18.88 -1.27
CA LYS A 130 -5.34 -18.67 -1.22
C LYS A 130 -5.77 -17.71 -2.30
N LYS A 131 -7.01 -17.89 -2.78
CA LYS A 131 -7.70 -16.85 -3.54
C LYS A 131 -8.13 -15.72 -2.61
N LEU A 132 -7.84 -14.49 -3.01
CA LEU A 132 -8.10 -13.31 -2.24
C LEU A 132 -9.04 -12.36 -2.99
N LYS A 133 -9.74 -11.54 -2.23
CA LYS A 133 -10.56 -10.46 -2.75
C LYS A 133 -9.97 -9.14 -2.28
N PRO A 134 -9.60 -8.22 -3.18
CA PRO A 134 -9.08 -6.92 -2.78
C PRO A 134 -10.18 -6.11 -2.09
N THR A 135 -9.87 -5.52 -0.95
CA THR A 135 -10.80 -4.70 -0.18
C THR A 135 -10.65 -3.23 -0.52
N TYR A 136 -9.61 -2.57 -0.03
CA TYR A 136 -9.34 -1.16 -0.32
C TYR A 136 -7.83 -0.90 -0.37
N SER A 137 -7.46 0.20 -1.00
CA SER A 137 -6.12 0.76 -0.93
C SER A 137 -6.14 2.08 -0.14
N TYR A 138 -5.07 2.36 0.58
CA TYR A 138 -4.93 3.58 1.35
C TYR A 138 -3.57 4.22 1.06
N LEU A 139 -3.61 5.41 0.45
CA LEU A 139 -2.42 6.22 0.25
C LEU A 139 -2.08 6.96 1.54
N SER A 140 -0.82 6.90 1.94
CA SER A 140 -0.27 7.68 3.06
C SER A 140 1.05 8.31 2.65
N ALA A 141 1.12 9.64 2.63
CA ALA A 141 2.37 10.36 2.48
C ALA A 141 2.64 11.18 3.74
N TYR A 142 3.54 10.67 4.57
CA TYR A 142 3.85 11.24 5.87
C TYR A 142 4.64 12.53 5.75
N THR A 143 4.23 13.56 6.50
CA THR A 143 4.98 14.81 6.61
C THR A 143 6.10 14.68 7.66
N LYS A 144 6.98 15.68 7.70
CA LYS A 144 8.03 15.74 8.73
C LYS A 144 7.40 15.68 10.13
N ASN A 145 7.95 14.83 10.99
CA ASN A 145 7.48 14.58 12.35
C ASN A 145 6.05 13.98 12.45
N ALA A 146 5.48 13.47 11.37
CA ALA A 146 4.27 12.71 11.46
C ALA A 146 4.52 11.41 12.24
N ASP A 147 3.54 11.01 13.01
CA ASP A 147 3.56 9.80 13.83
C ASP A 147 2.26 9.02 13.59
N LEU A 148 2.35 7.72 13.42
CA LEU A 148 1.20 6.85 13.32
C LEU A 148 1.14 5.95 14.55
N PRO A 149 0.18 6.17 15.47
CA PRO A 149 0.04 5.34 16.64
C PRO A 149 -0.18 3.87 16.28
N ALA A 150 0.24 2.97 17.14
CA ALA A 150 -0.05 1.57 16.97
C ALA A 150 -1.55 1.32 16.90
N HIS A 151 -1.97 0.58 15.89
CA HIS A 151 -3.35 0.26 15.61
C HIS A 151 -3.45 -1.11 14.96
N THR A 152 -4.65 -1.60 14.82
CA THR A 152 -4.97 -2.77 13.98
C THR A 152 -5.78 -2.29 12.79
N ASP A 153 -5.52 -2.88 11.64
CA ASP A 153 -6.34 -2.62 10.46
C ASP A 153 -7.77 -3.13 10.65
N ARG A 154 -8.64 -2.77 9.71
CA ARG A 154 -10.04 -3.17 9.76
C ARG A 154 -10.18 -4.69 9.73
N PRO A 155 -11.22 -5.24 10.39
CA PRO A 155 -11.46 -6.69 10.41
C PRO A 155 -11.60 -7.34 9.03
N ASP A 156 -11.99 -6.55 8.03
CA ASP A 156 -12.14 -7.02 6.65
C ASP A 156 -10.81 -7.28 5.93
N CYS A 157 -9.68 -6.85 6.52
CA CYS A 157 -8.34 -7.03 5.96
C CYS A 157 -7.67 -8.25 6.59
N GLU A 158 -7.89 -9.44 6.04
CA GLU A 158 -7.15 -10.64 6.49
C GLU A 158 -5.65 -10.49 6.28
N TYR A 159 -5.27 -9.93 5.14
CA TYR A 159 -3.89 -9.62 4.79
C TYR A 159 -3.76 -8.13 4.49
N THR A 160 -2.72 -7.51 4.99
CA THR A 160 -2.37 -6.14 4.66
C THR A 160 -1.01 -6.10 3.98
N VAL A 161 -0.91 -5.32 2.93
CA VAL A 161 0.33 -5.07 2.20
C VAL A 161 0.73 -3.62 2.40
N SER A 162 1.90 -3.39 2.94
CA SER A 162 2.52 -2.08 2.98
C SER A 162 3.56 -1.98 1.87
N PHE A 163 3.42 -1.00 1.01
CA PHE A 163 4.31 -0.79 -0.12
C PHE A 163 4.90 0.62 -0.08
N ILE A 164 6.23 0.69 0.04
CA ILE A 164 6.95 1.97 0.08
C ILE A 164 7.27 2.38 -1.36
N VAL A 165 6.62 3.44 -1.82
CA VAL A 165 6.85 4.05 -3.15
C VAL A 165 8.02 5.01 -3.10
N ASP A 166 8.12 5.83 -2.06
CA ASP A 166 9.12 6.88 -1.94
C ASP A 166 9.56 7.06 -0.49
N LYS A 167 10.83 7.40 -0.30
CA LYS A 167 11.39 7.73 1.01
C LYS A 167 12.56 8.71 0.85
N PRO A 168 12.86 9.54 1.85
CA PRO A 168 14.07 10.34 1.85
C PRO A 168 15.33 9.48 1.79
N GLU A 169 16.32 9.91 1.05
CA GLU A 169 17.63 9.22 0.98
C GLU A 169 18.29 9.12 2.36
N GLY A 170 18.94 8.01 2.61
CA GLY A 170 19.70 7.75 3.83
C GLY A 170 18.86 7.62 5.11
N LYS A 171 17.53 7.67 5.03
CA LYS A 171 16.66 7.53 6.20
C LYS A 171 15.94 6.19 6.21
N SER A 172 15.95 5.56 7.38
CA SER A 172 15.11 4.40 7.65
C SER A 172 13.70 4.85 8.04
N TRP A 173 12.70 4.16 7.51
CA TRP A 173 11.28 4.33 7.88
C TRP A 173 10.74 2.97 8.33
N PRO A 174 11.07 2.57 9.58
CA PRO A 174 10.70 1.26 10.07
C PRO A 174 9.21 1.17 10.36
N ILE A 175 8.63 0.00 10.09
CA ILE A 175 7.30 -0.39 10.55
C ILE A 175 7.51 -1.32 11.73
N TYR A 176 6.83 -1.06 12.84
CA TYR A 176 6.90 -1.88 14.05
C TYR A 176 5.65 -2.77 14.15
N PHE A 177 5.86 -4.06 14.40
CA PHE A 177 4.82 -5.03 14.64
C PHE A 177 4.85 -5.49 16.10
N HIS A 178 3.69 -5.48 16.76
CA HIS A 178 3.57 -5.86 18.17
C HIS A 178 2.70 -7.09 18.32
N LYS A 179 3.14 -8.04 19.13
CA LYS A 179 2.43 -9.31 19.39
C LYS A 179 1.18 -9.16 20.25
N GLU A 180 1.13 -8.15 21.10
CA GLU A 180 0.07 -7.95 22.07
C GLU A 180 -0.59 -6.59 21.91
N LYS A 181 -1.87 -6.50 22.26
CA LYS A 181 -2.57 -5.23 22.47
C LYS A 181 -2.04 -4.59 23.76
N GLN A 182 -0.78 -4.20 23.79
CA GLN A 182 -0.31 -3.37 24.88
C GLN A 182 -0.75 -1.92 24.62
N PRO A 183 -1.25 -1.21 25.66
CA PRO A 183 -1.38 0.22 25.56
C PRO A 183 0.02 0.80 25.40
N ILE A 184 0.38 1.20 24.19
CA ILE A 184 1.68 1.75 23.90
C ILE A 184 1.75 3.11 24.56
N LYS A 185 2.40 3.17 25.71
CA LYS A 185 2.89 4.42 26.28
C LYS A 185 4.17 4.80 25.54
N GLY A 186 4.00 5.46 24.42
CA GLY A 186 5.12 5.96 23.64
C GLY A 186 4.72 6.27 22.21
N LYS A 187 5.18 7.38 21.70
CA LYS A 187 4.98 7.75 20.29
C LYS A 187 5.96 6.92 19.47
N GLY A 188 5.46 5.93 18.74
CA GLY A 188 6.25 5.30 17.69
C GLY A 188 6.64 6.38 16.69
N ARG A 189 7.92 6.61 16.47
CA ARG A 189 8.40 7.54 15.45
C ARG A 189 8.68 6.72 14.19
N TYR A 190 8.02 7.08 13.12
CA TYR A 190 8.28 6.58 11.78
C TYR A 190 9.28 7.46 11.05
#